data_70aa304ff52fe7a2cfced968d6ab1eae
#
_entry.id   70aa304ff52fe7a2cfced968d6ab1eae
#
_cell.length_a   1.000
_cell.length_b   1.000
_cell.length_c   1.000
_cell.angle_alpha   90.00
_cell.angle_beta   90.00
_cell.angle_gamma   90.00
#
_symmetry.space_group_name_H-M   'P 1'
#
loop_
_entity.id
_entity.type
_entity.pdbx_description
1 polymer ?
#
loop_
_entity_poly.entity_id
_entity_poly.type
_entity_poly.pdbx_seq_one_letter_code
_entity_poly.pdbx_strand_id
1 'polypeptide(L)'
;MRKIAQGSKCLQKRETELFHAHTEKVFQKKVQSYYSLRCVPQVLGPVYEEVENAERVLMEEINSACDNPIVDPKTNNVYHGGNFHGDYISFEMDKLKIAMTKQIMLCERQMNYLFHDRINGILPPFVNLGKLGLNYGLQASQFTATSTTAECQTLSMPMCVHSIPNNNDNQDVVSMGTNSAEIAARVIENGYQVMAIHVMAIIQAIEYLKIQKKLAPKTLAIYKEARKICPVFIDDTPKYDDINNIENYLKNKQI
;
A
#
# COMPACT_ATOMS: atom_id res chain seq x y z
N MET A 1 8.03 -3.73 11.91
CA MET A 1 9.19 -2.95 11.46
C MET A 1 10.48 -3.31 12.18
N ARG A 2 10.62 -3.24 13.52
CA ARG A 2 11.89 -3.54 14.23
C ARG A 2 12.45 -4.93 13.89
N LYS A 3 11.62 -5.97 13.88
CA LYS A 3 12.03 -7.35 13.54
C LYS A 3 12.55 -7.50 12.10
N ILE A 4 12.01 -6.73 11.15
CA ILE A 4 12.42 -6.76 9.73
C ILE A 4 13.77 -6.08 9.54
N ALA A 5 14.03 -5.01 10.27
CA ALA A 5 15.24 -4.21 10.19
C ALA A 5 16.40 -4.73 11.08
N GLN A 6 16.16 -5.76 11.87
CA GLN A 6 17.15 -6.32 12.80
C GLN A 6 18.39 -6.84 12.06
N GLY A 7 19.57 -6.41 12.48
CA GLY A 7 20.85 -6.77 11.85
C GLY A 7 21.23 -5.91 10.63
N SER A 8 20.43 -4.88 10.29
CA SER A 8 20.78 -3.94 9.23
C SER A 8 21.96 -3.05 9.65
N LYS A 9 22.96 -2.96 8.77
CA LYS A 9 24.08 -2.01 8.90
C LYS A 9 23.78 -0.64 8.26
N CYS A 10 22.61 -0.48 7.66
CA CYS A 10 22.13 0.82 7.16
C CYS A 10 21.53 1.68 8.27
N LEU A 11 21.15 1.08 9.40
CA LEU A 11 20.57 1.81 10.53
C LEU A 11 21.70 2.50 11.30
N GLN A 12 21.64 3.81 11.33
CA GLN A 12 22.52 4.62 12.19
C GLN A 12 21.77 4.98 13.48
N LYS A 13 22.44 4.84 14.63
CA LYS A 13 21.97 5.45 15.86
C LYS A 13 22.05 6.96 15.68
N ARG A 14 20.94 7.65 15.92
CA ARG A 14 20.95 9.10 15.98
C ARG A 14 21.81 9.50 17.18
N GLU A 15 22.89 10.18 16.93
CA GLU A 15 23.72 10.74 18.02
C GLU A 15 22.89 11.79 18.77
N THR A 16 23.11 11.88 20.07
CA THR A 16 22.39 12.77 21.00
C THR A 16 22.85 14.24 20.89
N GLU A 17 23.51 14.61 19.82
CA GLU A 17 24.06 15.95 19.58
C GLU A 17 23.04 17.09 19.52
N LEU A 18 21.75 16.79 19.55
CA LEU A 18 20.69 17.80 19.54
C LEU A 18 20.65 18.68 20.81
N PHE A 19 21.43 18.34 21.84
CA PHE A 19 21.41 19.05 23.13
C PHE A 19 22.71 19.80 23.47
N HIS A 20 23.69 19.77 22.58
CA HIS A 20 24.87 20.63 22.75
C HIS A 20 24.53 22.06 22.30
N ALA A 21 24.88 23.02 23.12
CA ALA A 21 24.68 24.45 22.83
C ALA A 21 25.40 24.81 21.52
N HIS A 22 24.64 24.98 20.44
CA HIS A 22 25.15 25.43 19.17
C HIS A 22 25.21 26.95 19.16
N THR A 23 26.34 27.49 18.73
CA THR A 23 26.53 28.93 18.50
C THR A 23 25.88 29.39 17.19
N GLU A 24 25.46 28.46 16.33
CA GLU A 24 24.81 28.75 15.04
C GLU A 24 23.35 29.16 15.21
N LYS A 25 22.97 30.29 14.65
CA LYS A 25 21.60 30.83 14.71
C LYS A 25 20.66 30.17 13.70
N VAL A 26 21.16 29.41 12.72
CA VAL A 26 20.38 28.80 11.63
C VAL A 26 20.87 27.38 11.37
N PHE A 27 19.96 26.40 11.34
CA PHE A 27 20.30 25.04 10.97
C PHE A 27 20.62 24.96 9.46
N GLN A 28 21.82 24.61 9.10
CA GLN A 28 22.26 24.43 7.70
C GLN A 28 21.80 23.05 7.14
N LYS A 29 21.57 22.08 7.99
CA LYS A 29 21.15 20.73 7.62
C LYS A 29 19.69 20.46 8.01
N LYS A 30 19.00 19.63 7.21
CA LYS A 30 17.65 19.19 7.49
C LYS A 30 17.59 18.44 8.82
N VAL A 31 16.87 18.97 9.78
CA VAL A 31 16.76 18.41 11.14
C VAL A 31 15.96 17.10 11.16
N GLN A 32 14.95 16.97 10.32
CA GLN A 32 14.05 15.82 10.31
C GLN A 32 13.77 15.33 8.90
N SER A 33 13.60 14.01 8.75
CA SER A 33 13.16 13.38 7.51
C SER A 33 11.70 13.73 7.18
N TYR A 34 11.28 13.54 5.93
CA TYR A 34 9.90 13.71 5.49
C TYR A 34 8.94 12.75 6.24
N TYR A 35 7.67 13.11 6.34
CA TYR A 35 6.66 12.27 6.99
C TYR A 35 6.52 10.90 6.34
N SER A 36 6.66 10.81 5.03
CA SER A 36 6.67 9.53 4.32
C SER A 36 7.77 8.56 4.74
N LEU A 37 8.82 9.06 5.41
CA LEU A 37 9.91 8.23 5.95
C LEU A 37 9.81 8.07 7.47
N ARG A 38 9.59 9.16 8.22
CA ARG A 38 9.61 9.10 9.69
C ARG A 38 8.29 8.73 10.33
N CYS A 39 7.15 8.95 9.66
CA CYS A 39 5.81 8.67 10.19
C CYS A 39 5.22 7.35 9.64
N VAL A 40 6.05 6.47 9.06
CA VAL A 40 5.60 5.17 8.55
C VAL A 40 4.79 4.36 9.57
N PRO A 41 5.21 4.24 10.86
CA PRO A 41 4.42 3.50 11.84
C PRO A 41 3.04 4.11 12.09
N GLN A 42 2.92 5.45 12.10
CA GLN A 42 1.68 6.17 12.33
C GLN A 42 0.73 6.09 11.12
N VAL A 43 1.27 5.93 9.91
CA VAL A 43 0.47 5.77 8.69
C VAL A 43 0.03 4.31 8.51
N LEU A 44 0.95 3.35 8.69
CA LEU A 44 0.66 1.94 8.45
C LEU A 44 0.00 1.22 9.64
N GLY A 45 0.11 1.75 10.86
CA GLY A 45 -0.54 1.16 12.03
C GLY A 45 -2.05 1.05 11.84
N PRO A 46 -2.77 2.15 11.60
CA PRO A 46 -4.21 2.11 11.34
C PRO A 46 -4.61 1.26 10.13
N VAL A 47 -3.77 1.22 9.09
CA VAL A 47 -4.02 0.35 7.92
C VAL A 47 -3.98 -1.12 8.32
N TYR A 48 -2.98 -1.51 9.10
CA TYR A 48 -2.83 -2.88 9.56
C TYR A 48 -4.01 -3.33 10.45
N GLU A 49 -4.39 -2.47 11.41
CA GLU A 49 -5.53 -2.73 12.30
C GLU A 49 -6.84 -2.83 11.52
N GLU A 50 -7.02 -2.03 10.48
CA GLU A 50 -8.22 -2.09 9.64
C GLU A 50 -8.29 -3.37 8.79
N VAL A 51 -7.16 -3.86 8.27
CA VAL A 51 -7.12 -5.15 7.57
C VAL A 51 -7.53 -6.30 8.50
N GLU A 52 -7.01 -6.33 9.74
CA GLU A 52 -7.39 -7.34 10.74
C GLU A 52 -8.88 -7.25 11.12
N ASN A 53 -9.41 -6.03 11.26
CA ASN A 53 -10.82 -5.83 11.57
C ASN A 53 -11.74 -6.25 10.41
N ALA A 54 -11.38 -5.91 9.18
CA ALA A 54 -12.14 -6.31 8.00
C ALA A 54 -12.17 -7.84 7.85
N GLU A 55 -11.04 -8.53 8.07
CA GLU A 55 -10.97 -9.99 8.07
C GLU A 55 -11.92 -10.59 9.13
N ARG A 56 -11.90 -10.07 10.36
CA ARG A 56 -12.77 -10.52 11.43
C ARG A 56 -14.24 -10.38 11.08
N VAL A 57 -14.67 -9.21 10.61
CA VAL A 57 -16.07 -8.95 10.25
C VAL A 57 -16.52 -9.82 9.07
N LEU A 58 -15.67 -9.96 8.06
CA LEU A 58 -15.94 -10.82 6.91
C LEU A 58 -16.12 -12.28 7.33
N MET A 59 -15.27 -12.78 8.24
CA MET A 59 -15.40 -14.15 8.75
C MET A 59 -16.68 -14.37 9.58
N GLU A 60 -17.10 -13.37 10.33
CA GLU A 60 -18.38 -13.42 11.06
C GLU A 60 -19.57 -13.46 10.08
N GLU A 61 -19.55 -12.61 9.05
CA GLU A 61 -20.62 -12.52 8.06
C GLU A 61 -20.74 -13.78 7.20
N ILE A 62 -19.61 -14.33 6.72
CA ILE A 62 -19.60 -15.59 5.95
C ILE A 62 -20.19 -16.77 6.74
N ASN A 63 -20.06 -16.76 8.07
CA ASN A 63 -20.57 -17.82 8.94
C ASN A 63 -21.95 -17.50 9.53
N SER A 64 -22.56 -16.39 9.16
CA SER A 64 -23.89 -16.00 9.62
C SER A 64 -25.00 -16.66 8.80
N ALA A 65 -26.20 -16.74 9.40
CA ALA A 65 -27.42 -17.07 8.66
C ALA A 65 -27.97 -15.77 8.04
N CYS A 66 -27.91 -15.64 6.73
CA CYS A 66 -28.13 -14.39 6.00
C CYS A 66 -29.28 -14.44 5.00
N ASP A 67 -30.45 -14.94 5.40
CA ASP A 67 -31.62 -14.95 4.54
C ASP A 67 -32.89 -14.42 5.24
N ASN A 68 -33.98 -14.32 4.51
CA ASN A 68 -35.29 -13.96 5.01
C ASN A 68 -36.39 -14.75 4.21
N PRO A 69 -37.18 -15.60 4.88
CA PRO A 69 -37.09 -15.92 6.31
C PRO A 69 -35.96 -16.90 6.67
N ILE A 70 -35.49 -16.84 7.92
CA ILE A 70 -34.63 -17.87 8.48
C ILE A 70 -35.49 -19.00 9.04
N VAL A 71 -35.24 -20.22 8.59
CA VAL A 71 -35.92 -21.42 9.08
C VAL A 71 -35.02 -22.14 10.08
N ASP A 72 -35.53 -22.35 11.30
CA ASP A 72 -34.86 -23.15 12.32
C ASP A 72 -35.56 -24.54 12.45
N PRO A 73 -34.98 -25.58 11.86
CA PRO A 73 -35.57 -26.92 11.93
C PRO A 73 -35.53 -27.57 13.31
N LYS A 74 -34.68 -27.06 14.24
CA LYS A 74 -34.57 -27.61 15.60
C LYS A 74 -35.73 -27.16 16.47
N THR A 75 -36.17 -25.93 16.31
CA THR A 75 -37.29 -25.37 17.07
C THR A 75 -38.60 -25.35 16.29
N ASN A 76 -38.56 -25.75 15.00
CA ASN A 76 -39.66 -25.67 14.07
C ASN A 76 -40.27 -24.26 13.95
N ASN A 77 -39.40 -23.26 14.00
CA ASN A 77 -39.76 -21.84 13.93
C ASN A 77 -39.27 -21.21 12.62
N VAL A 78 -39.97 -20.15 12.22
CA VAL A 78 -39.60 -19.28 11.08
C VAL A 78 -39.43 -17.86 11.62
N TYR A 79 -38.27 -17.27 11.34
CA TYR A 79 -37.94 -15.92 11.80
C TYR A 79 -37.84 -14.98 10.60
N HIS A 80 -38.63 -13.90 10.62
CA HIS A 80 -38.53 -12.81 9.66
C HIS A 80 -37.59 -11.74 10.16
N GLY A 81 -36.67 -11.29 9.32
CA GLY A 81 -35.65 -10.31 9.71
C GLY A 81 -34.92 -9.70 8.52
N GLY A 82 -33.83 -9.01 8.81
CA GLY A 82 -33.03 -8.29 7.83
C GLY A 82 -31.58 -8.80 7.72
N ASN A 83 -31.27 -10.03 8.12
CA ASN A 83 -29.89 -10.55 8.14
C ASN A 83 -29.23 -10.63 6.75
N PHE A 84 -30.03 -10.52 5.68
CA PHE A 84 -29.56 -10.43 4.30
C PHE A 84 -29.00 -9.04 3.95
N HIS A 85 -29.17 -8.03 4.80
CA HIS A 85 -28.99 -6.62 4.41
C HIS A 85 -27.55 -6.27 3.96
N GLY A 86 -26.52 -6.77 4.63
CA GLY A 86 -25.13 -6.65 4.18
C GLY A 86 -24.45 -5.31 4.49
N ASP A 87 -24.97 -4.49 5.39
CA ASP A 87 -24.36 -3.24 5.80
C ASP A 87 -22.99 -3.43 6.47
N TYR A 88 -22.81 -4.52 7.20
CA TYR A 88 -21.50 -4.85 7.78
C TYR A 88 -20.43 -4.97 6.69
N ILE A 89 -20.73 -5.68 5.60
CA ILE A 89 -19.78 -5.84 4.48
C ILE A 89 -19.57 -4.52 3.75
N SER A 90 -20.64 -3.78 3.48
CA SER A 90 -20.52 -2.48 2.81
C SER A 90 -19.60 -1.54 3.56
N PHE A 91 -19.82 -1.41 4.86
CA PHE A 91 -19.06 -0.52 5.72
C PHE A 91 -17.59 -0.95 5.86
N GLU A 92 -17.33 -2.24 6.06
CA GLU A 92 -15.97 -2.76 6.19
C GLU A 92 -15.18 -2.65 4.87
N MET A 93 -15.80 -2.94 3.73
CA MET A 93 -15.13 -2.79 2.43
C MET A 93 -14.79 -1.33 2.12
N ASP A 94 -15.63 -0.39 2.52
CA ASP A 94 -15.35 1.04 2.38
C ASP A 94 -14.19 1.48 3.29
N LYS A 95 -14.13 1.03 4.52
CA LYS A 95 -12.99 1.30 5.42
C LYS A 95 -11.71 0.67 4.88
N LEU A 96 -11.77 -0.57 4.41
CA LEU A 96 -10.63 -1.28 3.83
C LEU A 96 -10.07 -0.55 2.62
N LYS A 97 -10.90 -0.11 1.65
CA LYS A 97 -10.40 0.62 0.47
C LYS A 97 -9.77 1.96 0.85
N ILE A 98 -10.29 2.66 1.87
CA ILE A 98 -9.70 3.90 2.37
C ILE A 98 -8.34 3.62 3.01
N ALA A 99 -8.23 2.58 3.83
CA ALA A 99 -6.98 2.16 4.45
C ALA A 99 -5.93 1.78 3.41
N MET A 100 -6.31 0.98 2.41
CA MET A 100 -5.40 0.61 1.30
C MET A 100 -4.96 1.83 0.49
N THR A 101 -5.84 2.79 0.22
CA THR A 101 -5.47 4.04 -0.44
C THR A 101 -4.43 4.83 0.37
N LYS A 102 -4.52 4.84 1.69
CA LYS A 102 -3.49 5.45 2.56
C LYS A 102 -2.12 4.80 2.40
N GLN A 103 -2.06 3.46 2.30
CA GLN A 103 -0.83 2.73 2.03
C GLN A 103 -0.28 3.05 0.64
N ILE A 104 -1.13 3.07 -0.39
CA ILE A 104 -0.76 3.38 -1.77
C ILE A 104 -0.18 4.79 -1.88
N MET A 105 -0.81 5.77 -1.25
CA MET A 105 -0.30 7.14 -1.16
C MET A 105 1.07 7.20 -0.49
N LEU A 106 1.29 6.42 0.57
CA LEU A 106 2.60 6.36 1.22
C LEU A 106 3.67 5.80 0.29
N CYS A 107 3.38 4.72 -0.43
CA CYS A 107 4.29 4.12 -1.41
C CYS A 107 4.65 5.14 -2.51
N GLU A 108 3.67 5.86 -3.04
CA GLU A 108 3.88 6.88 -4.07
C GLU A 108 4.77 8.03 -3.54
N ARG A 109 4.53 8.52 -2.31
CA ARG A 109 5.38 9.55 -1.71
C ARG A 109 6.81 9.08 -1.45
N GLN A 110 7.01 7.82 -1.09
CA GLN A 110 8.33 7.23 -0.93
C GLN A 110 9.04 7.06 -2.28
N MET A 111 8.33 6.67 -3.34
CA MET A 111 8.88 6.65 -4.70
C MET A 111 9.30 8.04 -5.18
N ASN A 112 8.44 9.05 -4.96
CA ASN A 112 8.79 10.43 -5.29
C ASN A 112 10.07 10.88 -4.58
N TYR A 113 10.27 10.48 -3.31
CA TYR A 113 11.52 10.73 -2.60
C TYR A 113 12.72 10.06 -3.27
N LEU A 114 12.59 8.78 -3.69
CA LEU A 114 13.67 8.05 -4.35
C LEU A 114 14.03 8.66 -5.73
N PHE A 115 13.03 9.16 -6.46
CA PHE A 115 13.18 9.66 -7.82
C PHE A 115 13.68 11.11 -7.91
N HIS A 116 13.62 11.84 -6.81
CA HIS A 116 13.95 13.26 -6.78
C HIS A 116 15.36 13.50 -6.20
N ASP A 117 16.36 13.55 -7.07
CA ASP A 117 17.77 13.72 -6.74
C ASP A 117 18.06 14.90 -5.79
N ARG A 118 17.43 16.05 -6.03
CA ARG A 118 17.58 17.26 -5.20
C ARG A 118 17.00 17.10 -3.79
N ILE A 119 16.03 16.19 -3.62
CA ILE A 119 15.38 15.95 -2.33
C ILE A 119 16.15 14.91 -1.52
N ASN A 120 16.55 13.80 -2.15
CA ASN A 120 17.25 12.71 -1.47
C ASN A 120 18.77 12.94 -1.40
N GLY A 121 19.37 13.61 -2.38
CA GLY A 121 20.79 13.98 -2.44
C GLY A 121 21.76 12.81 -2.60
N ILE A 122 21.27 11.58 -2.81
CA ILE A 122 22.08 10.35 -2.85
C ILE A 122 21.81 9.45 -4.06
N LEU A 123 20.71 9.68 -4.76
CA LEU A 123 20.31 8.89 -5.93
C LEU A 123 20.21 9.79 -7.16
N PRO A 124 20.46 9.26 -8.36
CA PRO A 124 20.20 10.01 -9.59
C PRO A 124 18.69 10.16 -9.83
N PRO A 125 18.27 11.12 -10.67
CA PRO A 125 16.86 11.26 -11.04
C PRO A 125 16.27 9.93 -11.50
N PHE A 126 15.07 9.58 -11.01
CA PHE A 126 14.35 8.35 -11.36
C PHE A 126 15.13 7.05 -11.13
N VAL A 127 16.12 7.09 -10.25
CA VAL A 127 17.08 5.99 -10.00
C VAL A 127 17.70 5.48 -11.30
N ASN A 128 18.02 6.38 -12.21
CA ASN A 128 18.62 6.07 -13.50
C ASN A 128 20.08 5.62 -13.32
N LEU A 129 20.42 4.40 -13.72
CA LEU A 129 21.78 3.85 -13.68
C LEU A 129 22.56 4.11 -14.99
N GLY A 130 21.87 4.55 -16.03
CA GLY A 130 22.43 4.85 -17.34
C GLY A 130 22.88 6.31 -17.47
N LYS A 131 23.12 6.72 -18.71
CA LYS A 131 23.53 8.09 -19.01
C LYS A 131 22.33 9.02 -19.01
N LEU A 132 22.33 9.99 -18.10
CA LEU A 132 21.28 11.01 -18.03
C LEU A 132 21.12 11.76 -19.35
N GLY A 133 19.88 11.90 -19.80
CA GLY A 133 19.54 12.50 -21.10
C GLY A 133 19.46 11.50 -22.27
N LEU A 134 20.04 10.30 -22.12
CA LEU A 134 19.83 9.16 -23.03
C LEU A 134 18.93 8.09 -22.40
N ASN A 135 19.01 7.94 -21.09
CA ASN A 135 18.19 7.02 -20.32
C ASN A 135 17.40 7.81 -19.29
N TYR A 136 16.17 7.38 -19.02
CA TYR A 136 15.22 8.02 -18.11
C TYR A 136 14.92 7.17 -16.85
N GLY A 137 15.48 5.95 -16.78
CA GLY A 137 15.30 5.06 -15.64
C GLY A 137 13.83 4.69 -15.41
N LEU A 138 13.30 4.97 -14.22
CA LEU A 138 11.92 4.65 -13.85
C LEU A 138 10.92 5.81 -14.04
N GLN A 139 11.25 6.83 -14.84
CA GLN A 139 10.37 7.98 -15.06
C GLN A 139 8.99 7.58 -15.58
N ALA A 140 8.92 6.75 -16.62
CA ALA A 140 7.65 6.29 -17.19
C ALA A 140 6.84 5.46 -16.18
N SER A 141 7.52 4.61 -15.39
CA SER A 141 6.86 3.83 -14.34
C SER A 141 6.29 4.72 -13.23
N GLN A 142 6.91 5.88 -12.96
CA GLN A 142 6.35 6.85 -12.00
C GLN A 142 5.01 7.41 -12.49
N PHE A 143 4.87 7.71 -13.79
CA PHE A 143 3.59 8.18 -14.33
C PHE A 143 2.48 7.16 -14.10
N THR A 144 2.75 5.88 -14.33
CA THR A 144 1.80 4.80 -14.03
C THR A 144 1.43 4.80 -12.54
N ALA A 145 2.41 4.79 -11.65
CA ALA A 145 2.16 4.78 -10.20
C ALA A 145 1.36 6.01 -9.74
N THR A 146 1.65 7.19 -10.27
CA THR A 146 0.93 8.43 -9.95
C THR A 146 -0.52 8.38 -10.42
N SER A 147 -0.75 7.94 -11.68
CA SER A 147 -2.10 7.83 -12.24
C SER A 147 -2.94 6.80 -11.47
N THR A 148 -2.38 5.62 -11.20
CA THR A 148 -3.05 4.57 -10.42
C THR A 148 -3.35 5.02 -8.99
N THR A 149 -2.44 5.77 -8.36
CA THR A 149 -2.70 6.35 -7.02
C THR A 149 -3.84 7.36 -7.06
N ALA A 150 -3.91 8.22 -8.08
CA ALA A 150 -5.00 9.18 -8.25
C ALA A 150 -6.35 8.47 -8.47
N GLU A 151 -6.38 7.38 -9.23
CA GLU A 151 -7.58 6.54 -9.35
C GLU A 151 -8.02 5.98 -7.99
N CYS A 152 -7.10 5.43 -7.20
CA CYS A 152 -7.42 4.93 -5.85
C CYS A 152 -7.99 6.02 -4.94
N GLN A 153 -7.47 7.25 -5.02
CA GLN A 153 -8.02 8.39 -4.27
C GLN A 153 -9.47 8.69 -4.68
N THR A 154 -9.78 8.62 -5.97
CA THR A 154 -11.16 8.80 -6.46
C THR A 154 -12.07 7.65 -5.99
N LEU A 155 -11.60 6.42 -6.07
CA LEU A 155 -12.35 5.22 -5.65
C LEU A 155 -12.56 5.14 -4.13
N SER A 156 -11.87 5.95 -3.34
CA SER A 156 -12.02 5.99 -1.87
C SER A 156 -13.33 6.60 -1.39
N MET A 157 -14.16 7.16 -2.28
CA MET A 157 -15.50 7.66 -1.91
C MET A 157 -16.33 6.50 -1.34
N PRO A 158 -16.89 6.65 -0.12
CA PRO A 158 -17.69 5.59 0.49
C PRO A 158 -18.95 5.27 -0.30
N MET A 159 -19.21 3.98 -0.54
CA MET A 159 -20.45 3.50 -1.16
C MET A 159 -21.55 3.22 -0.12
N CYS A 160 -21.20 2.86 1.09
CA CYS A 160 -22.14 2.55 2.17
C CYS A 160 -23.06 3.72 2.55
N VAL A 161 -22.71 4.94 2.17
CA VAL A 161 -23.55 6.15 2.39
C VAL A 161 -24.49 6.44 1.22
N HIS A 162 -24.44 5.64 0.16
CA HIS A 162 -25.37 5.74 -0.98
C HIS A 162 -26.52 4.74 -0.78
N SER A 163 -27.74 5.23 -0.92
CA SER A 163 -28.94 4.39 -0.85
C SER A 163 -29.96 4.90 -1.85
N ILE A 164 -30.43 4.00 -2.71
CA ILE A 164 -31.46 4.29 -3.70
C ILE A 164 -32.60 3.31 -3.46
N PRO A 165 -33.80 3.77 -3.05
CA PRO A 165 -34.94 2.89 -2.80
C PRO A 165 -35.30 2.05 -4.02
N ASN A 166 -35.71 0.80 -3.76
CA ASN A 166 -36.16 -0.11 -4.80
C ASN A 166 -37.26 -1.05 -4.26
N ASN A 167 -37.67 -2.03 -5.08
CA ASN A 167 -38.72 -2.99 -4.72
C ASN A 167 -40.00 -2.31 -4.20
N ASN A 168 -40.47 -1.28 -4.97
CA ASN A 168 -41.67 -0.50 -4.64
C ASN A 168 -41.57 0.15 -3.24
N ASP A 169 -40.41 0.75 -2.95
CA ASP A 169 -40.04 1.42 -1.70
C ASP A 169 -39.99 0.53 -0.45
N ASN A 170 -40.21 -0.78 -0.60
CA ASN A 170 -40.03 -1.70 0.53
C ASN A 170 -38.58 -1.77 1.01
N GLN A 171 -37.63 -1.63 0.07
CA GLN A 171 -36.21 -1.53 0.34
C GLN A 171 -35.78 -0.06 0.22
N ASP A 172 -36.18 0.75 1.18
CA ASP A 172 -35.93 2.19 1.22
C ASP A 172 -34.53 2.58 1.69
N VAL A 173 -33.84 1.66 2.36
CA VAL A 173 -32.40 1.74 2.70
C VAL A 173 -31.71 0.47 2.21
N VAL A 174 -30.71 0.64 1.35
CA VAL A 174 -29.92 -0.46 0.78
C VAL A 174 -28.44 -0.28 1.05
N SER A 175 -27.74 -1.38 1.29
CA SER A 175 -26.35 -1.36 1.78
C SER A 175 -25.29 -1.04 0.72
N MET A 176 -25.56 -1.27 -0.56
CA MET A 176 -24.58 -1.20 -1.65
C MET A 176 -23.33 -2.07 -1.42
N GLY A 177 -23.48 -3.20 -0.73
CA GLY A 177 -22.38 -4.07 -0.30
C GLY A 177 -21.54 -4.60 -1.45
N THR A 178 -22.17 -5.07 -2.54
CA THR A 178 -21.48 -5.54 -3.74
C THR A 178 -20.64 -4.44 -4.38
N ASN A 179 -21.18 -3.23 -4.52
CA ASN A 179 -20.45 -2.11 -5.09
C ASN A 179 -19.23 -1.73 -4.22
N SER A 180 -19.41 -1.69 -2.89
CA SER A 180 -18.31 -1.46 -1.95
C SER A 180 -17.19 -2.49 -2.11
N ALA A 181 -17.55 -3.77 -2.19
CA ALA A 181 -16.61 -4.88 -2.30
C ALA A 181 -15.84 -4.87 -3.65
N GLU A 182 -16.53 -4.63 -4.76
CA GLU A 182 -15.91 -4.53 -6.08
C GLU A 182 -14.94 -3.35 -6.16
N ILE A 183 -15.30 -2.20 -5.61
CA ILE A 183 -14.41 -1.03 -5.57
C ILE A 183 -13.21 -1.31 -4.66
N ALA A 184 -13.40 -1.95 -3.52
CA ALA A 184 -12.31 -2.33 -2.62
C ALA A 184 -11.34 -3.31 -3.32
N ALA A 185 -11.85 -4.31 -4.03
CA ALA A 185 -11.04 -5.24 -4.81
C ALA A 185 -10.19 -4.49 -5.85
N ARG A 186 -10.78 -3.54 -6.58
CA ARG A 186 -10.06 -2.72 -7.56
C ARG A 186 -8.96 -1.87 -6.92
N VAL A 187 -9.22 -1.25 -5.78
CA VAL A 187 -8.20 -0.47 -5.04
C VAL A 187 -7.05 -1.38 -4.58
N ILE A 188 -7.33 -2.59 -4.15
CA ILE A 188 -6.31 -3.57 -3.75
C ILE A 188 -5.44 -3.97 -4.95
N GLU A 189 -6.04 -4.29 -6.10
CA GLU A 189 -5.32 -4.62 -7.33
C GLU A 189 -4.40 -3.45 -7.76
N ASN A 190 -4.93 -2.25 -7.81
CA ASN A 190 -4.17 -1.03 -8.09
C ASN A 190 -3.02 -0.84 -7.08
N GLY A 191 -3.25 -1.20 -5.82
CA GLY A 191 -2.25 -1.16 -4.75
C GLY A 191 -1.06 -2.07 -5.03
N TYR A 192 -1.30 -3.29 -5.51
CA TYR A 192 -0.23 -4.20 -5.90
C TYR A 192 0.63 -3.65 -7.03
N GLN A 193 0.01 -3.01 -8.04
CA GLN A 193 0.75 -2.37 -9.13
C GLN A 193 1.67 -1.25 -8.63
N VAL A 194 1.16 -0.35 -7.78
CA VAL A 194 1.97 0.74 -7.21
C VAL A 194 3.08 0.19 -6.32
N MET A 195 2.81 -0.85 -5.52
CA MET A 195 3.81 -1.52 -4.69
C MET A 195 4.88 -2.22 -5.53
N ALA A 196 4.52 -2.83 -6.65
CA ALA A 196 5.47 -3.46 -7.57
C ALA A 196 6.46 -2.44 -8.13
N ILE A 197 5.98 -1.28 -8.59
CA ILE A 197 6.85 -0.19 -9.07
C ILE A 197 7.73 0.34 -7.93
N HIS A 198 7.19 0.46 -6.72
CA HIS A 198 7.96 0.86 -5.54
C HIS A 198 9.08 -0.13 -5.20
N VAL A 199 8.81 -1.44 -5.27
CA VAL A 199 9.83 -2.48 -5.08
C VAL A 199 10.92 -2.37 -6.15
N MET A 200 10.56 -2.16 -7.43
CA MET A 200 11.53 -1.94 -8.50
C MET A 200 12.43 -0.74 -8.20
N ALA A 201 11.86 0.36 -7.75
CA ALA A 201 12.62 1.56 -7.39
C ALA A 201 13.60 1.29 -6.25
N ILE A 202 13.17 0.58 -5.21
CA ILE A 202 14.00 0.23 -4.05
C ILE A 202 15.17 -0.67 -4.46
N ILE A 203 14.90 -1.76 -5.20
CA ILE A 203 15.98 -2.68 -5.60
C ILE A 203 16.98 -2.01 -6.53
N GLN A 204 16.52 -1.13 -7.40
CA GLN A 204 17.40 -0.34 -8.29
C GLN A 204 18.25 0.67 -7.49
N ALA A 205 17.68 1.33 -6.47
CA ALA A 205 18.41 2.20 -5.57
C ALA A 205 19.48 1.46 -4.75
N ILE A 206 19.18 0.24 -4.30
CA ILE A 206 20.14 -0.63 -3.59
C ILE A 206 21.36 -0.94 -4.48
N GLU A 207 21.15 -1.17 -5.78
CA GLU A 207 22.23 -1.40 -6.75
C GLU A 207 23.10 -0.15 -6.91
N TYR A 208 22.48 0.99 -7.16
CA TYR A 208 23.20 2.25 -7.31
C TYR A 208 24.08 2.56 -6.09
N LEU A 209 23.51 2.42 -4.89
CA LEU A 209 24.19 2.69 -3.63
C LEU A 209 25.18 1.59 -3.20
N LYS A 210 25.17 0.43 -3.86
CA LYS A 210 26.01 -0.74 -3.54
C LYS A 210 25.92 -1.17 -2.06
N ILE A 211 24.71 -1.15 -1.49
CA ILE A 211 24.46 -1.41 -0.07
C ILE A 211 23.93 -2.80 0.25
N GLN A 212 23.95 -3.74 -0.69
CA GLN A 212 23.42 -5.11 -0.53
C GLN A 212 23.93 -5.77 0.76
N LYS A 213 25.25 -5.63 1.03
CA LYS A 213 25.89 -6.23 2.22
C LYS A 213 25.51 -5.55 3.56
N LYS A 214 24.81 -4.41 3.49
CA LYS A 214 24.35 -3.64 4.66
C LYS A 214 22.88 -3.94 5.02
N LEU A 215 22.15 -4.64 4.16
CA LEU A 215 20.75 -4.97 4.38
C LEU A 215 20.59 -5.95 5.57
N ALA A 216 19.44 -5.87 6.24
CA ALA A 216 19.05 -6.87 7.22
C ALA A 216 18.83 -8.24 6.54
N PRO A 217 19.00 -9.37 7.23
CA PRO A 217 18.83 -10.70 6.62
C PRO A 217 17.48 -10.87 5.91
N LYS A 218 16.38 -10.43 6.51
CA LYS A 218 15.03 -10.50 5.91
C LYS A 218 14.91 -9.63 4.65
N THR A 219 15.37 -8.38 4.70
CA THR A 219 15.31 -7.48 3.54
C THR A 219 16.27 -7.92 2.44
N LEU A 220 17.40 -8.52 2.78
CA LEU A 220 18.32 -9.11 1.80
C LEU A 220 17.70 -10.31 1.08
N ALA A 221 16.92 -11.14 1.78
CA ALA A 221 16.19 -12.26 1.15
C ALA A 221 15.18 -11.75 0.13
N ILE A 222 14.33 -10.79 0.51
CA ILE A 222 13.35 -10.15 -0.38
C ILE A 222 14.04 -9.50 -1.58
N TYR A 223 15.12 -8.76 -1.35
CA TYR A 223 15.93 -8.16 -2.41
C TYR A 223 16.42 -9.20 -3.43
N LYS A 224 16.99 -10.33 -2.95
CA LYS A 224 17.48 -11.39 -3.83
C LYS A 224 16.37 -12.05 -4.66
N GLU A 225 15.21 -12.25 -4.08
CA GLU A 225 14.04 -12.80 -4.79
C GLU A 225 13.53 -11.82 -5.84
N ALA A 226 13.31 -10.56 -5.46
CA ALA A 226 12.87 -9.52 -6.37
C ALA A 226 13.86 -9.32 -7.55
N ARG A 227 15.18 -9.48 -7.30
CA ARG A 227 16.21 -9.40 -8.35
C ARG A 227 16.22 -10.57 -9.34
N LYS A 228 15.72 -11.73 -8.95
CA LYS A 228 15.51 -12.84 -9.91
C LYS A 228 14.35 -12.53 -10.87
N ILE A 229 13.37 -11.77 -10.41
CA ILE A 229 12.19 -11.40 -11.18
C ILE A 229 12.48 -10.18 -12.07
N CYS A 230 13.08 -9.14 -11.48
CA CYS A 230 13.46 -7.91 -12.17
C CYS A 230 14.98 -7.73 -12.11
N PRO A 231 15.73 -8.12 -13.17
CA PRO A 231 17.16 -7.93 -13.24
C PRO A 231 17.57 -6.44 -13.17
N VAL A 232 18.84 -6.20 -12.88
CA VAL A 232 19.39 -4.83 -12.97
C VAL A 232 19.29 -4.36 -14.43
N PHE A 233 18.81 -3.15 -14.63
CA PHE A 233 18.76 -2.54 -15.95
C PHE A 233 19.49 -1.17 -15.93
N ILE A 234 20.11 -0.87 -17.05
CA ILE A 234 20.85 0.38 -17.31
C ILE A 234 20.14 1.13 -18.43
N ASP A 235 19.85 0.43 -19.51
CA ASP A 235 19.13 0.98 -20.65
C ASP A 235 17.62 0.92 -20.44
N ASP A 236 16.92 1.91 -21.00
CA ASP A 236 15.48 1.98 -20.92
C ASP A 236 14.85 0.87 -21.77
N THR A 237 13.99 0.09 -21.13
CA THR A 237 13.21 -0.99 -21.75
C THR A 237 11.79 -0.96 -21.21
N PRO A 238 10.80 -1.51 -21.94
CA PRO A 238 9.45 -1.69 -21.41
C PRO A 238 9.48 -2.43 -20.08
N LYS A 239 8.69 -1.95 -19.10
CA LYS A 239 8.70 -2.47 -17.72
C LYS A 239 7.40 -3.17 -17.32
N TYR A 240 6.45 -3.31 -18.23
CA TYR A 240 5.16 -3.90 -17.89
C TYR A 240 5.28 -5.36 -17.42
N ASP A 241 6.15 -6.17 -18.03
CA ASP A 241 6.38 -7.55 -17.61
C ASP A 241 7.05 -7.61 -16.23
N ASP A 242 8.07 -6.77 -16.01
CA ASP A 242 8.74 -6.68 -14.71
C ASP A 242 7.75 -6.28 -13.60
N ILE A 243 6.86 -5.31 -13.88
CA ILE A 243 5.81 -4.87 -12.95
C ILE A 243 4.85 -6.01 -12.65
N ASN A 244 4.28 -6.66 -13.67
CA ASN A 244 3.34 -7.75 -13.51
C ASN A 244 3.94 -8.94 -12.75
N ASN A 245 5.19 -9.28 -13.03
CA ASN A 245 5.88 -10.38 -12.36
C ASN A 245 6.15 -10.08 -10.88
N ILE A 246 6.53 -8.85 -10.52
CA ILE A 246 6.67 -8.44 -9.12
C ILE A 246 5.30 -8.38 -8.44
N GLU A 247 4.27 -7.90 -9.11
CA GLU A 247 2.89 -7.89 -8.60
C GLU A 247 2.43 -9.31 -8.23
N ASN A 248 2.61 -10.27 -9.13
CA ASN A 248 2.31 -11.68 -8.88
C ASN A 248 3.14 -12.26 -7.72
N TYR A 249 4.40 -11.89 -7.63
CA TYR A 249 5.23 -12.26 -6.49
C TYR A 249 4.69 -11.73 -5.17
N LEU A 250 4.27 -10.45 -5.12
CA LEU A 250 3.72 -9.84 -3.91
C LEU A 250 2.40 -10.48 -3.49
N LYS A 251 1.51 -10.79 -4.46
CA LYS A 251 0.21 -11.46 -4.21
C LYS A 251 0.36 -12.86 -3.62
N ASN A 252 1.41 -13.58 -4.04
CA ASN A 252 1.60 -14.98 -3.66
C ASN A 252 2.59 -15.19 -2.50
N LYS A 253 3.23 -14.12 -2.01
CA LYS A 253 4.20 -14.23 -0.93
C LYS A 253 3.55 -14.14 0.43
N GLN A 254 3.62 -15.24 1.18
CA GLN A 254 3.42 -15.20 2.63
C GLN A 254 4.70 -14.64 3.31
N ILE A 255 4.54 -13.54 4.05
CA ILE A 255 5.65 -12.83 4.74
C ILE A 255 5.69 -13.20 6.23
#